data_7b3ec74b112c6331d23d155cc11b1c69
#
_entry.id   7b3ec74b112c6331d23d155cc11b1c69
#
_cell.length_a   1.000
_cell.length_b   1.000
_cell.length_c   1.000
_cell.angle_alpha   90.00
_cell.angle_beta   90.00
_cell.angle_gamma   90.00
#
_symmetry.space_group_name_H-M   'P 1'
#
loop_
_entity.id
_entity.type
_entity.pdbx_description
1 polymer ?
#
loop_
_entity_poly.entity_id
_entity_poly.type
_entity_poly.pdbx_seq_one_letter_code
_entity_poly.pdbx_strand_id
1 'polypeptide(L)'
;MNKPLRGHHNKANTMEIRQHLSQVDLFKGLTVEQLDAIARIVSEKKYKRGQLIFSDGDEGTGFYLVIKGRVKIYKLSPDGKEQIMHIFGPGQPFAEVPVFEGSRYPANAETMDSCELYFFPKKGFVSLIQENPSLAMNMLASLSQRLKQFSHLIEILSLKEVPGRLASYLLYLSD
;
A
#
# COMPACT_ATOMS: atom_id res chain seq x y z
N MET A 1 19.39 -29.48 -9.08
CA MET A 1 19.84 -28.92 -7.79
C MET A 1 20.07 -27.43 -7.99
N ASN A 2 19.02 -26.63 -7.92
CA ASN A 2 19.10 -25.18 -8.13
C ASN A 2 18.99 -24.49 -6.77
N LYS A 3 20.10 -23.88 -6.35
CA LYS A 3 20.21 -23.06 -5.13
C LYS A 3 19.38 -21.76 -5.33
N PRO A 4 18.50 -21.37 -4.39
CA PRO A 4 17.83 -20.09 -4.49
C PRO A 4 18.87 -18.97 -4.32
N LEU A 5 18.91 -18.05 -5.26
CA LEU A 5 19.69 -16.82 -5.20
C LEU A 5 19.22 -16.01 -3.97
N ARG A 6 20.03 -16.00 -2.92
CA ARG A 6 19.91 -15.03 -1.82
C ARG A 6 20.21 -13.65 -2.41
N GLY A 7 19.17 -12.84 -2.57
CA GLY A 7 19.32 -11.44 -2.95
C GLY A 7 20.13 -10.72 -1.88
N HIS A 8 21.37 -10.38 -2.21
CA HIS A 8 22.16 -9.45 -1.43
C HIS A 8 21.47 -8.07 -1.55
N HIS A 9 20.63 -7.71 -0.59
CA HIS A 9 20.22 -6.33 -0.44
C HIS A 9 21.47 -5.52 -0.11
N ASN A 10 21.93 -4.75 -1.10
CA ASN A 10 23.04 -3.82 -0.93
C ASN A 10 22.58 -2.75 0.09
N LYS A 11 23.46 -2.37 1.05
CA LYS A 11 23.14 -1.34 2.07
C LYS A 11 22.60 -0.04 1.47
N ALA A 12 23.05 0.34 0.29
CA ALA A 12 22.55 1.51 -0.45
C ALA A 12 21.06 1.37 -0.82
N ASN A 13 20.64 0.19 -1.30
CA ASN A 13 19.26 -0.09 -1.66
C ASN A 13 18.32 -0.10 -0.44
N THR A 14 18.76 -0.67 0.70
CA THR A 14 17.98 -0.64 1.94
C THR A 14 17.75 0.80 2.43
N MET A 15 18.73 1.68 2.28
CA MET A 15 18.63 3.08 2.68
C MET A 15 17.63 3.85 1.80
N GLU A 16 17.61 3.61 0.49
CA GLU A 16 16.65 4.19 -0.44
C GLU A 16 15.23 3.72 -0.16
N ILE A 17 15.04 2.40 0.02
CA ILE A 17 13.74 1.82 0.40
C ILE A 17 13.24 2.44 1.71
N ARG A 18 14.08 2.52 2.74
CA ARG A 18 13.73 3.15 4.01
C ARG A 18 13.24 4.59 3.84
N GLN A 19 13.94 5.38 3.01
CA GLN A 19 13.57 6.77 2.75
C GLN A 19 12.19 6.86 2.10
N HIS A 20 11.88 6.01 1.13
CA HIS A 20 10.54 5.93 0.54
C HIS A 20 9.50 5.52 1.58
N LEU A 21 9.77 4.48 2.39
CA LEU A 21 8.83 4.01 3.41
C LEU A 21 8.49 5.09 4.45
N SER A 22 9.47 5.90 4.86
CA SER A 22 9.26 6.96 5.85
C SER A 22 8.25 8.05 5.39
N GLN A 23 8.01 8.17 4.09
CA GLN A 23 7.08 9.13 3.51
C GLN A 23 5.67 8.56 3.34
N VAL A 24 5.50 7.25 3.51
CA VAL A 24 4.22 6.56 3.34
C VAL A 24 3.41 6.63 4.64
N ASP A 25 2.16 7.08 4.54
CA ASP A 25 1.29 7.23 5.70
C ASP A 25 1.11 5.95 6.53
N LEU A 26 1.12 4.79 5.87
CA LEU A 26 1.00 3.49 6.54
C LEU A 26 2.16 3.24 7.53
N PHE A 27 3.34 3.81 7.26
CA PHE A 27 4.57 3.60 8.03
C PHE A 27 4.99 4.84 8.85
N LYS A 28 4.16 5.89 8.88
CA LYS A 28 4.41 7.06 9.73
C LYS A 28 4.48 6.64 11.21
N GLY A 29 5.42 7.23 11.94
CA GLY A 29 5.64 6.95 13.37
C GLY A 29 6.46 5.69 13.66
N LEU A 30 6.92 4.95 12.64
CA LEU A 30 7.86 3.85 12.82
C LEU A 30 9.28 4.37 13.11
N THR A 31 10.03 3.65 13.95
CA THR A 31 11.44 3.96 14.20
C THR A 31 12.31 3.60 13.00
N VAL A 32 13.53 4.13 12.98
CA VAL A 32 14.51 3.81 11.92
C VAL A 32 14.78 2.31 11.85
N GLU A 33 14.90 1.64 12.99
CA GLU A 33 15.14 0.21 13.11
C GLU A 33 13.96 -0.61 12.54
N GLN A 34 12.72 -0.16 12.79
CA GLN A 34 11.50 -0.78 12.25
C GLN A 34 11.42 -0.62 10.74
N LEU A 35 11.70 0.58 10.23
CA LEU A 35 11.75 0.85 8.78
C LEU A 35 12.85 0.04 8.09
N ASP A 36 14.02 -0.09 8.69
CA ASP A 36 15.13 -0.92 8.19
C ASP A 36 14.75 -2.41 8.17
N ALA A 37 14.04 -2.88 9.19
CA ALA A 37 13.56 -4.25 9.25
C ALA A 37 12.54 -4.54 8.12
N ILE A 38 11.62 -3.62 7.86
CA ILE A 38 10.70 -3.71 6.73
C ILE A 38 11.46 -3.67 5.40
N ALA A 39 12.40 -2.73 5.23
CA ALA A 39 13.16 -2.58 3.99
C ALA A 39 13.93 -3.86 3.59
N ARG A 40 14.35 -4.68 4.56
CA ARG A 40 15.05 -5.94 4.30
C ARG A 40 14.17 -7.03 3.71
N ILE A 41 12.87 -7.01 3.94
CA ILE A 41 11.92 -8.01 3.40
C ILE A 41 11.28 -7.56 2.09
N VAL A 42 11.38 -6.28 1.74
CA VAL A 42 10.80 -5.71 0.51
C VAL A 42 11.56 -6.20 -0.72
N SER A 43 10.84 -6.47 -1.79
CA SER A 43 11.43 -6.70 -3.11
C SER A 43 10.90 -5.70 -4.13
N GLU A 44 11.80 -5.12 -4.90
CA GLU A 44 11.45 -4.23 -6.01
C GLU A 44 10.89 -5.03 -7.17
N LYS A 45 9.82 -4.52 -7.77
CA LYS A 45 9.17 -5.08 -8.94
C LYS A 45 9.00 -3.99 -9.99
N LYS A 46 9.36 -4.30 -11.24
CA LYS A 46 9.18 -3.39 -12.37
C LYS A 46 8.21 -4.03 -13.36
N TYR A 47 7.26 -3.23 -13.80
CA TYR A 47 6.21 -3.66 -14.72
C TYR A 47 6.12 -2.69 -15.90
N LYS A 48 5.83 -3.23 -17.08
CA LYS A 48 5.48 -2.43 -18.25
C LYS A 48 4.01 -2.00 -18.15
N ARG A 49 3.62 -1.00 -18.95
CA ARG A 49 2.21 -0.60 -19.09
C ARG A 49 1.35 -1.77 -19.54
N GLY A 50 0.16 -1.91 -18.96
CA GLY A 50 -0.82 -2.95 -19.28
C GLY A 50 -0.43 -4.35 -18.78
N GLN A 51 0.49 -4.43 -17.83
CA GLN A 51 0.93 -5.71 -17.28
C GLN A 51 0.09 -6.07 -16.05
N LEU A 52 -0.48 -7.27 -16.06
CA LEU A 52 -1.20 -7.84 -14.93
C LEU A 52 -0.23 -8.10 -13.78
N ILE A 53 -0.59 -7.69 -12.57
CA ILE A 53 0.18 -7.90 -11.34
C ILE A 53 -0.34 -9.15 -10.61
N PHE A 54 -1.66 -9.27 -10.49
CA PHE A 54 -2.38 -10.45 -9.97
C PHE A 54 -3.83 -10.44 -10.48
N SER A 55 -4.46 -11.60 -10.43
CA SER A 55 -5.87 -11.81 -10.80
C SER A 55 -6.77 -11.92 -9.58
N ASP A 56 -8.06 -11.62 -9.79
CA ASP A 56 -9.13 -11.96 -8.85
C ASP A 56 -9.10 -13.46 -8.53
N GLY A 57 -9.10 -13.80 -7.24
CA GLY A 57 -9.03 -15.17 -6.77
C GLY A 57 -7.62 -15.77 -6.62
N ASP A 58 -6.56 -15.07 -7.04
CA ASP A 58 -5.19 -15.50 -6.78
C ASP A 58 -4.88 -15.52 -5.28
N GLU A 59 -3.93 -16.36 -4.86
CA GLU A 59 -3.46 -16.39 -3.46
C GLU A 59 -2.86 -15.05 -3.04
N GLY A 60 -3.30 -14.51 -1.91
CA GLY A 60 -2.79 -13.27 -1.31
C GLY A 60 -1.38 -13.45 -0.74
N THR A 61 -0.37 -13.42 -1.58
CA THR A 61 1.04 -13.67 -1.20
C THR A 61 1.75 -12.48 -0.56
N GLY A 62 1.16 -11.28 -0.66
CA GLY A 62 1.72 -10.05 -0.14
C GLY A 62 0.93 -8.82 -0.58
N PHE A 63 1.43 -7.65 -0.24
CA PHE A 63 0.87 -6.37 -0.69
C PHE A 63 1.92 -5.52 -1.39
N TYR A 64 1.49 -4.45 -2.00
CA TYR A 64 2.34 -3.60 -2.83
C TYR A 64 2.27 -2.14 -2.38
N LEU A 65 3.33 -1.40 -2.67
CA LEU A 65 3.39 0.06 -2.59
C LEU A 65 3.81 0.60 -3.96
N VAL A 66 3.07 1.55 -4.48
CA VAL A 66 3.43 2.22 -5.73
C VAL A 66 4.56 3.22 -5.45
N ILE A 67 5.70 3.06 -6.13
CA ILE A 67 6.82 4.01 -6.11
C ILE A 67 6.73 4.94 -7.31
N LYS A 68 6.39 4.36 -8.49
CA LYS A 68 6.25 5.11 -9.74
C LYS A 68 5.17 4.51 -10.60
N GLY A 69 4.47 5.36 -11.36
CA GLY A 69 3.38 4.95 -12.25
C GLY A 69 2.04 4.84 -11.53
N ARG A 70 1.08 4.18 -12.16
CA ARG A 70 -0.30 4.00 -11.63
C ARG A 70 -0.76 2.57 -11.87
N VAL A 71 -1.50 2.04 -10.90
CA VAL A 71 -2.11 0.71 -10.92
C VAL A 71 -3.60 0.85 -10.79
N LYS A 72 -4.38 0.22 -11.68
CA LYS A 72 -5.83 0.08 -11.54
C LYS A 72 -6.18 -1.21 -10.85
N ILE A 73 -7.16 -1.15 -9.95
CA ILE A 73 -7.86 -2.31 -9.39
C ILE A 73 -9.23 -2.39 -10.05
N TYR A 74 -9.58 -3.54 -10.61
CA TYR A 74 -10.80 -3.68 -11.38
C TYR A 74 -11.43 -5.07 -11.24
N LYS A 75 -12.72 -5.14 -11.48
CA LYS A 75 -13.50 -6.37 -11.63
C LYS A 75 -13.94 -6.53 -13.08
N LEU A 76 -14.09 -7.78 -13.49
CA LEU A 76 -14.73 -8.11 -14.76
C LEU A 76 -16.17 -8.58 -14.48
N SER A 77 -17.13 -8.03 -15.20
CA SER A 77 -18.50 -8.56 -15.21
C SER A 77 -18.55 -9.87 -16.01
N PRO A 78 -19.63 -10.68 -15.88
CA PRO A 78 -19.77 -11.93 -16.63
C PRO A 78 -19.73 -11.76 -18.16
N ASP A 79 -20.11 -10.60 -18.68
CA ASP A 79 -20.05 -10.21 -20.08
C ASP A 79 -18.69 -9.58 -20.48
N GLY A 80 -17.70 -9.64 -19.58
CA GLY A 80 -16.31 -9.20 -19.84
C GLY A 80 -16.07 -7.70 -19.76
N LYS A 81 -17.04 -6.91 -19.28
CA LYS A 81 -16.84 -5.47 -19.07
C LYS A 81 -15.98 -5.22 -17.84
N GLU A 82 -15.00 -4.35 -18.00
CA GLU A 82 -14.12 -3.90 -16.93
C GLU A 82 -14.80 -2.78 -16.13
N GLN A 83 -14.82 -2.94 -14.80
CA GLN A 83 -15.20 -1.88 -13.87
C GLN A 83 -14.00 -1.53 -12.98
N ILE A 84 -13.44 -0.36 -13.20
CA ILE A 84 -12.36 0.16 -12.35
C ILE A 84 -12.97 0.56 -11.00
N MET A 85 -12.42 -0.03 -9.93
CA MET A 85 -12.83 0.25 -8.55
C MET A 85 -11.97 1.35 -7.94
N HIS A 86 -10.66 1.33 -8.24
CA HIS A 86 -9.70 2.31 -7.72
C HIS A 86 -8.45 2.39 -8.60
N ILE A 87 -7.80 3.56 -8.58
CA ILE A 87 -6.48 3.77 -9.21
C ILE A 87 -5.53 4.24 -8.12
N PHE A 88 -4.44 3.48 -7.92
CA PHE A 88 -3.39 3.78 -6.97
C PHE A 88 -2.21 4.46 -7.68
N GLY A 89 -1.72 5.54 -7.07
CA GLY A 89 -0.55 6.30 -7.51
C GLY A 89 0.64 6.20 -6.53
N PRO A 90 1.73 6.94 -6.77
CA PRO A 90 2.92 6.92 -5.93
C PRO A 90 2.61 7.21 -4.45
N GLY A 91 3.25 6.47 -3.54
CA GLY A 91 3.06 6.55 -2.10
C GLY A 91 1.85 5.80 -1.56
N GLN A 92 1.01 5.21 -2.41
CA GLN A 92 -0.20 4.51 -2.00
C GLN A 92 0.01 3.00 -1.94
N PRO A 93 -0.25 2.34 -0.80
CA PRO A 93 -0.26 0.89 -0.69
C PRO A 93 -1.57 0.32 -1.26
N PHE A 94 -1.51 -0.92 -1.77
CA PHE A 94 -2.69 -1.66 -2.24
C PHE A 94 -2.52 -3.17 -2.02
N ALA A 95 -3.64 -3.90 -2.06
CA ALA A 95 -3.71 -5.35 -1.88
C ALA A 95 -3.27 -5.84 -0.48
N GLU A 96 -3.41 -5.00 0.55
CA GLU A 96 -3.06 -5.32 1.94
C GLU A 96 -4.10 -6.23 2.62
N VAL A 97 -5.36 -6.17 2.19
CA VAL A 97 -6.47 -6.92 2.79
C VAL A 97 -6.18 -8.43 2.86
N PRO A 98 -5.76 -9.13 1.81
CA PRO A 98 -5.45 -10.56 1.87
C PRO A 98 -4.32 -10.92 2.82
N VAL A 99 -3.41 -9.98 3.09
CA VAL A 99 -2.30 -10.21 4.02
C VAL A 99 -2.82 -10.33 5.45
N PHE A 100 -3.71 -9.43 5.86
CA PHE A 100 -4.23 -9.37 7.22
C PHE A 100 -5.41 -10.34 7.44
N GLU A 101 -6.31 -10.50 6.48
CA GLU A 101 -7.46 -11.40 6.58
C GLU A 101 -7.16 -12.86 6.23
N GLY A 102 -6.02 -13.14 5.58
CA GLY A 102 -5.69 -14.48 5.13
C GLY A 102 -6.45 -14.95 3.89
N SER A 103 -7.09 -14.02 3.17
CA SER A 103 -7.93 -14.27 2.01
C SER A 103 -7.14 -14.29 0.68
N ARG A 104 -7.86 -14.49 -0.43
CA ARG A 104 -7.37 -14.33 -1.80
C ARG A 104 -7.51 -12.87 -2.25
N TYR A 105 -6.82 -12.47 -3.30
CA TYR A 105 -7.03 -11.14 -3.89
C TYR A 105 -8.47 -11.02 -4.40
N PRO A 106 -9.20 -9.97 -3.98
CA PRO A 106 -10.63 -9.86 -4.29
C PRO A 106 -10.92 -9.18 -5.63
N ALA A 107 -9.90 -8.84 -6.42
CA ALA A 107 -10.02 -8.13 -7.70
C ALA A 107 -8.74 -8.31 -8.53
N ASN A 108 -8.76 -7.87 -9.79
CA ASN A 108 -7.58 -7.81 -10.64
C ASN A 108 -6.77 -6.53 -10.38
N ALA A 109 -5.45 -6.60 -10.55
CA ALA A 109 -4.55 -5.44 -10.54
C ALA A 109 -3.72 -5.38 -11.82
N GLU A 110 -3.74 -4.24 -12.51
CA GLU A 110 -3.02 -4.02 -13.77
C GLU A 110 -2.39 -2.64 -13.80
N THR A 111 -1.21 -2.54 -14.38
CA THR A 111 -0.47 -1.28 -14.52
C THR A 111 -1.03 -0.43 -15.66
N MET A 112 -1.27 0.85 -15.39
CA MET A 112 -1.71 1.83 -16.40
C MET A 112 -0.53 2.51 -17.13
N ASP A 113 0.63 2.53 -16.47
CA ASP A 113 1.89 3.11 -16.96
C ASP A 113 3.03 2.11 -16.73
N SER A 114 4.27 2.44 -17.11
CA SER A 114 5.45 1.73 -16.59
C SER A 114 5.56 2.01 -15.10
N CYS A 115 5.55 0.94 -14.29
CA CYS A 115 5.48 1.03 -12.82
C CYS A 115 6.73 0.46 -12.15
N GLU A 116 7.10 1.10 -11.05
CA GLU A 116 8.02 0.57 -10.05
C GLU A 116 7.23 0.38 -8.76
N LEU A 117 7.23 -0.85 -8.24
CA LEU A 117 6.47 -1.23 -7.05
C LEU A 117 7.40 -1.86 -6.03
N TYR A 118 7.14 -1.62 -4.74
CA TYR A 118 7.68 -2.42 -3.67
C TYR A 118 6.69 -3.50 -3.31
N PHE A 119 7.14 -4.75 -3.27
CA PHE A 119 6.36 -5.90 -2.85
C PHE A 119 6.76 -6.33 -1.45
N PHE A 120 5.79 -6.47 -0.57
CA PHE A 120 5.92 -6.89 0.82
C PHE A 120 5.39 -8.33 0.94
N PRO A 121 6.24 -9.35 1.03
CA PRO A 121 5.79 -10.73 1.13
C PRO A 121 5.08 -10.96 2.47
N LYS A 122 3.86 -11.52 2.41
CA LYS A 122 3.01 -11.80 3.59
C LYS A 122 3.75 -12.52 4.70
N LYS A 123 4.43 -13.63 4.38
CA LYS A 123 5.16 -14.43 5.38
C LYS A 123 6.22 -13.59 6.11
N GLY A 124 7.03 -12.84 5.36
CA GLY A 124 8.09 -11.99 5.94
C GLY A 124 7.50 -10.86 6.79
N PHE A 125 6.41 -10.24 6.31
CA PHE A 125 5.77 -9.14 7.03
C PHE A 125 5.09 -9.60 8.33
N VAL A 126 4.40 -10.74 8.30
CA VAL A 126 3.77 -11.34 9.49
C VAL A 126 4.83 -11.77 10.51
N SER A 127 5.93 -12.42 10.08
CA SER A 127 7.04 -12.77 10.99
C SER A 127 7.64 -11.52 11.64
N LEU A 128 7.81 -10.44 10.88
CA LEU A 128 8.35 -9.19 11.39
C LEU A 128 7.45 -8.57 12.47
N ILE A 129 6.13 -8.61 12.29
CA ILE A 129 5.16 -8.16 13.30
C ILE A 129 5.22 -9.05 14.55
N GLN A 130 5.36 -10.37 14.40
CA GLN A 130 5.47 -11.30 15.53
C GLN A 130 6.75 -11.07 16.35
N GLU A 131 7.85 -10.79 15.68
CA GLU A 131 9.14 -10.49 16.33
C GLU A 131 9.16 -9.09 16.96
N ASN A 132 8.38 -8.14 16.43
CA ASN A 132 8.31 -6.75 16.85
C ASN A 132 6.85 -6.28 17.04
N PRO A 133 6.17 -6.66 18.13
CA PRO A 133 4.77 -6.27 18.35
C PRO A 133 4.56 -4.74 18.36
N SER A 134 5.55 -3.95 18.75
CA SER A 134 5.51 -2.49 18.69
C SER A 134 5.33 -1.95 17.27
N LEU A 135 5.79 -2.69 16.24
CA LEU A 135 5.54 -2.36 14.83
C LEU A 135 4.02 -2.35 14.53
N ALA A 136 3.31 -3.40 14.93
CA ALA A 136 1.87 -3.47 14.76
C ALA A 136 1.14 -2.35 15.52
N MET A 137 1.55 -2.05 16.74
CA MET A 137 0.96 -0.96 17.53
C MET A 137 1.15 0.40 16.87
N ASN A 138 2.33 0.69 16.32
CA ASN A 138 2.60 1.93 15.62
C ASN A 138 1.79 2.04 14.30
N MET A 139 1.66 0.93 13.56
CA MET A 139 0.82 0.88 12.36
C MET A 139 -0.66 1.07 12.71
N LEU A 140 -1.16 0.45 13.77
CA LEU A 140 -2.54 0.64 14.26
C LEU A 140 -2.79 2.08 14.70
N ALA A 141 -1.84 2.72 15.37
CA ALA A 141 -1.94 4.12 15.74
C ALA A 141 -2.06 5.02 14.50
N SER A 142 -1.23 4.78 13.47
CA SER A 142 -1.28 5.51 12.20
C SER A 142 -2.64 5.32 11.49
N LEU A 143 -3.14 4.08 11.40
CA LEU A 143 -4.44 3.76 10.82
C LEU A 143 -5.59 4.42 11.59
N SER A 144 -5.51 4.41 12.93
CA SER A 144 -6.53 5.05 13.80
C SER A 144 -6.58 6.55 13.59
N GLN A 145 -5.43 7.21 13.41
CA GLN A 145 -5.38 8.63 13.08
C GLN A 145 -6.02 8.93 11.72
N ARG A 146 -5.74 8.11 10.69
CA ARG A 146 -6.37 8.25 9.37
C ARG A 146 -7.88 8.07 9.45
N LEU A 147 -8.36 7.06 10.19
CA LEU A 147 -9.78 6.82 10.38
C LEU A 147 -10.46 8.01 11.06
N LYS A 148 -9.82 8.61 12.07
CA LYS A 148 -10.31 9.83 12.72
C LYS A 148 -10.41 11.01 11.73
N GLN A 149 -9.41 11.18 10.86
CA GLN A 149 -9.43 12.21 9.80
C GLN A 149 -10.59 12.00 8.82
N PHE A 150 -10.80 10.75 8.36
CA PHE A 150 -11.94 10.43 7.49
C PHE A 150 -13.29 10.67 8.17
N SER A 151 -13.43 10.29 9.44
CA SER A 151 -14.66 10.55 10.21
C SER A 151 -14.95 12.04 10.33
N HIS A 152 -13.91 12.84 10.57
CA HIS A 152 -14.06 14.30 10.62
C HIS A 152 -14.42 14.90 9.24
N LEU A 153 -13.84 14.38 8.16
CA LEU A 153 -14.19 14.79 6.80
C LEU A 153 -15.66 14.46 6.47
N ILE A 154 -16.12 13.26 6.84
CA ILE A 154 -17.53 12.86 6.67
C ILE A 154 -18.46 13.78 7.47
N GLU A 155 -18.10 14.12 8.70
CA GLU A 155 -18.85 15.06 9.54
C GLU A 155 -18.98 16.43 8.85
N ILE A 156 -17.89 16.98 8.36
CA ILE A 156 -17.89 18.27 7.61
C ILE A 156 -18.81 18.19 6.39
N LEU A 157 -18.72 17.10 5.61
CA LEU A 157 -19.50 16.93 4.40
C LEU A 157 -21.00 16.70 4.68
N SER A 158 -21.33 16.10 5.82
CA SER A 158 -22.71 15.75 6.18
C SER A 158 -23.44 16.87 6.92
N LEU A 159 -22.74 17.62 7.78
CA LEU A 159 -23.37 18.59 8.68
C LEU A 159 -23.24 20.06 8.23
N LYS A 160 -22.42 20.34 7.20
CA LYS A 160 -22.22 21.73 6.73
C LYS A 160 -22.94 21.95 5.40
N GLU A 161 -23.51 23.16 5.25
CA GLU A 161 -24.02 23.64 3.96
C GLU A 161 -22.88 23.86 2.94
N VAL A 162 -23.23 23.97 1.66
CA VAL A 162 -22.26 24.05 0.55
C VAL A 162 -21.15 25.11 0.76
N PRO A 163 -21.43 26.36 1.20
CA PRO A 163 -20.39 27.34 1.46
C PRO A 163 -19.45 26.92 2.59
N GLY A 164 -19.99 26.34 3.67
CA GLY A 164 -19.22 25.84 4.80
C GLY A 164 -18.37 24.60 4.46
N ARG A 165 -18.85 23.73 3.55
CA ARG A 165 -18.08 22.58 3.02
C ARG A 165 -16.88 23.07 2.22
N LEU A 166 -17.09 24.03 1.31
CA LEU A 166 -16.03 24.59 0.49
C LEU A 166 -14.94 25.25 1.33
N ALA A 167 -15.33 26.10 2.30
CA ALA A 167 -14.39 26.76 3.21
C ALA A 167 -13.56 25.74 4.01
N SER A 168 -14.19 24.69 4.55
CA SER A 168 -13.50 23.63 5.31
C SER A 168 -12.55 22.81 4.44
N TYR A 169 -12.93 22.52 3.19
CA TYR A 169 -12.07 21.82 2.24
C TYR A 169 -10.85 22.65 1.83
N LEU A 170 -11.02 23.95 1.60
CA LEU A 170 -9.90 24.84 1.28
C LEU A 170 -8.92 24.98 2.46
N LEU A 171 -9.41 25.03 3.69
CA LEU A 171 -8.56 25.03 4.89
C LEU A 171 -7.80 23.71 5.04
N TYR A 172 -8.44 22.57 4.78
CA TYR A 172 -7.78 21.25 4.80
C TYR A 172 -6.64 21.12 3.76
N LEU A 173 -6.75 21.80 2.62
CA LEU A 173 -5.70 21.78 1.59
C LEU A 173 -4.54 22.76 1.90
N SER A 174 -4.69 23.65 2.89
CA SER A 174 -3.68 24.65 3.27
C SER A 174 -2.76 24.18 4.41
N ASP A 175 -3.13 23.10 5.12
CA ASP A 175 -2.34 22.43 6.17
C ASP A 175 -1.49 21.28 5.58
#